data_2f58fc895470cf1c2ff1db3f8a150b5c
#
_entry.id   2f58fc895470cf1c2ff1db3f8a150b5c
#
_cell.length_a   1.000
_cell.length_b   1.000
_cell.length_c   1.000
_cell.angle_alpha   90.00
_cell.angle_beta   90.00
_cell.angle_gamma   90.00
#
_symmetry.space_group_name_H-M   'P 1'
#
loop_
_entity.id
_entity.type
_entity.pdbx_description
1 polymer ?
#
loop_
_entity_poly.entity_id
_entity_poly.type
_entity_poly.pdbx_seq_one_letter_code
_entity_poly.pdbx_strand_id
1 'polypeptide(L)'
;MKAFIRKLSIKERKGYVNSIIYTIFSFLHIIITKSILYHSKISFITILFISGSLLIMMSFYRIFRLMSKFKSIQKENIKMNFMVGLSSFLSYFFLMASIDSTSLTNIVFISRLYPFLVMFYHTLTKPENISNHQLISFIIYVFSFSIIFFPALYRDTGFGVVYCLLSILFKFTSLQYLSNAKGLNVDLLMLNIGFFNAFFGGIIVITTFDEVDHIGKFIWLLIMLNALCTYFMKIFLNKVLKGDDNEQKLMFLSVIALLFIMPFDFYVFEQNFYYNYLVLIFSFAEFFFFYKKVKKVIKTNTNYQ
;
A
#
# COMPACT_ATOMS: atom_id res chain seq x y z
N MET A 1 19.07 1.31 -18.04
CA MET A 1 17.71 1.80 -17.82
C MET A 1 17.06 2.41 -19.08
N LYS A 2 17.64 3.45 -19.75
CA LYS A 2 17.07 4.02 -21.01
C LYS A 2 16.87 2.99 -22.13
N ALA A 3 17.79 2.04 -22.33
CA ALA A 3 17.70 0.99 -23.36
C ALA A 3 16.61 -0.06 -23.06
N PHE A 4 16.30 -0.32 -21.79
CA PHE A 4 15.22 -1.21 -21.36
C PHE A 4 13.85 -0.56 -21.62
N ILE A 5 13.69 0.73 -21.26
CA ILE A 5 12.43 1.46 -21.44
C ILE A 5 12.06 1.63 -22.92
N ARG A 6 13.07 1.73 -23.82
CA ARG A 6 12.83 1.83 -25.28
C ARG A 6 12.27 0.55 -25.90
N LYS A 7 12.50 -0.62 -25.30
CA LYS A 7 12.00 -1.92 -25.81
C LYS A 7 10.59 -2.27 -25.33
N LEU A 8 10.02 -1.52 -24.37
CA LEU A 8 8.69 -1.76 -23.84
C LEU A 8 7.61 -1.17 -24.76
N SER A 9 6.51 -1.87 -24.91
CA SER A 9 5.31 -1.34 -25.58
C SER A 9 4.78 -0.09 -24.85
N ILE A 10 4.00 0.74 -25.54
CA ILE A 10 3.42 1.97 -24.95
C ILE A 10 2.54 1.63 -23.73
N LYS A 11 1.82 0.49 -23.76
CA LYS A 11 0.97 0.01 -22.66
C LYS A 11 1.81 -0.35 -21.42
N GLU A 12 2.90 -1.07 -21.63
CA GLU A 12 3.82 -1.43 -20.54
C GLU A 12 4.50 -0.22 -19.93
N ARG A 13 4.96 0.75 -20.74
CA ARG A 13 5.53 2.01 -20.24
C ARG A 13 4.56 2.77 -19.34
N LYS A 14 3.30 2.89 -19.74
CA LYS A 14 2.26 3.52 -18.90
C LYS A 14 2.05 2.76 -17.60
N GLY A 15 2.08 1.42 -17.60
CA GLY A 15 2.00 0.59 -16.41
C GLY A 15 3.14 0.88 -15.42
N TYR A 16 4.39 0.91 -15.88
CA TYR A 16 5.56 1.23 -15.03
C TYR A 16 5.49 2.66 -14.47
N VAL A 17 5.12 3.64 -15.27
CA VAL A 17 4.95 5.03 -14.81
C VAL A 17 3.90 5.12 -13.71
N ASN A 18 2.73 4.50 -13.90
CA ASN A 18 1.68 4.49 -12.88
C ASN A 18 2.15 3.79 -11.59
N SER A 19 2.93 2.72 -11.70
CA SER A 19 3.49 2.01 -10.55
C SER A 19 4.49 2.87 -9.78
N ILE A 20 5.38 3.60 -10.48
CA ILE A 20 6.34 4.53 -9.87
C ILE A 20 5.57 5.64 -9.12
N ILE A 21 4.59 6.25 -9.77
CA ILE A 21 3.79 7.32 -9.16
C ILE A 21 3.02 6.79 -7.92
N TYR A 22 2.43 5.61 -8.01
CA TYR A 22 1.80 4.94 -6.87
C TYR A 22 2.77 4.77 -5.70
N THR A 23 3.98 4.30 -5.97
CA THR A 23 4.99 4.08 -4.93
C THR A 23 5.43 5.39 -4.28
N ILE A 24 5.62 6.46 -5.07
CA ILE A 24 5.96 7.78 -4.54
C ILE A 24 4.86 8.28 -3.59
N PHE A 25 3.58 8.23 -3.99
CA PHE A 25 2.49 8.66 -3.12
C PHE A 25 2.32 7.77 -1.89
N SER A 26 2.51 6.45 -2.02
CA SER A 26 2.50 5.53 -0.89
C SER A 26 3.61 5.83 0.12
N PHE A 27 4.80 6.12 -0.37
CA PHE A 27 5.95 6.51 0.43
C PHE A 27 5.71 7.85 1.15
N LEU A 28 5.29 8.88 0.42
CA LEU A 28 4.97 10.19 1.01
C LEU A 28 3.88 10.07 2.07
N HIS A 29 2.83 9.30 1.80
CA HIS A 29 1.76 9.04 2.75
C HIS A 29 2.30 8.47 4.08
N ILE A 30 3.14 7.43 4.02
CA ILE A 30 3.70 6.79 5.20
C ILE A 30 4.61 7.74 5.99
N ILE A 31 5.50 8.48 5.31
CA ILE A 31 6.39 9.46 5.96
C ILE A 31 5.59 10.59 6.60
N ILE A 32 4.64 11.18 5.89
CA ILE A 32 3.82 12.28 6.41
C ILE A 32 3.04 11.82 7.64
N THR A 33 2.44 10.62 7.59
CA THR A 33 1.72 10.04 8.73
C THR A 33 2.64 9.89 9.94
N LYS A 34 3.82 9.28 9.76
CA LYS A 34 4.80 9.10 10.85
C LYS A 34 5.26 10.45 11.39
N SER A 35 5.51 11.43 10.52
CA SER A 35 5.90 12.79 10.94
C SER A 35 4.81 13.47 11.76
N ILE A 36 3.54 13.33 11.40
CA ILE A 36 2.44 13.86 12.20
C ILE A 36 2.41 13.20 13.57
N LEU A 37 2.46 11.88 13.65
CA LEU A 37 2.42 11.11 14.89
C LEU A 37 3.62 11.41 15.78
N TYR A 38 4.81 11.60 15.19
CA TYR A 38 6.04 11.88 15.94
C TYR A 38 6.09 13.30 16.51
N HIS A 39 5.64 14.31 15.75
CA HIS A 39 5.73 15.72 16.12
C HIS A 39 4.46 16.28 16.78
N SER A 40 3.37 15.51 16.79
CA SER A 40 2.11 15.92 17.41
C SER A 40 1.65 14.88 18.42
N LYS A 41 0.86 15.32 19.39
CA LYS A 41 0.19 14.41 20.34
C LYS A 41 -1.15 13.89 19.81
N ILE A 42 -1.38 14.04 18.51
CA ILE A 42 -2.63 13.63 17.86
C ILE A 42 -2.63 12.12 17.69
N SER A 43 -3.71 11.45 18.05
CA SER A 43 -3.88 10.03 17.82
C SER A 43 -3.99 9.71 16.31
N PHE A 44 -3.56 8.52 15.92
CA PHE A 44 -3.74 8.07 14.52
C PHE A 44 -5.23 8.01 14.11
N ILE A 45 -6.13 7.88 15.07
CA ILE A 45 -7.58 7.83 14.88
C ILE A 45 -8.10 9.20 14.46
N THR A 46 -7.62 10.28 15.08
CA THR A 46 -7.95 11.65 14.69
C THR A 46 -7.47 11.96 13.27
N ILE A 47 -6.26 11.50 12.90
CA ILE A 47 -5.76 11.61 11.52
C ILE A 47 -6.68 10.87 10.56
N LEU A 48 -7.13 9.68 10.92
CA LEU A 48 -8.02 8.84 10.13
C LEU A 48 -9.39 9.52 9.92
N PHE A 49 -9.96 10.11 10.98
CA PHE A 49 -11.21 10.86 10.91
C PHE A 49 -11.12 12.08 9.98
N ILE A 50 -10.10 12.92 10.17
CA ILE A 50 -9.94 14.15 9.37
C ILE A 50 -9.62 13.79 7.91
N SER A 51 -8.70 12.86 7.67
CA SER A 51 -8.37 12.42 6.30
C SER A 51 -9.56 11.76 5.60
N GLY A 52 -10.38 10.99 6.33
CA GLY A 52 -11.62 10.42 5.84
C GLY A 52 -12.63 11.48 5.41
N SER A 53 -12.82 12.50 6.22
CA SER A 53 -13.69 13.65 5.91
C SER A 53 -13.22 14.41 4.66
N LEU A 54 -11.92 14.64 4.53
CA LEU A 54 -11.34 15.25 3.35
C LEU A 54 -11.50 14.38 2.08
N LEU A 55 -11.35 13.06 2.20
CA LEU A 55 -11.60 12.12 1.09
C LEU A 55 -13.05 12.17 0.63
N ILE A 56 -14.02 12.27 1.56
CA ILE A 56 -15.44 12.45 1.21
C ILE A 56 -15.62 13.74 0.41
N MET A 57 -15.10 14.86 0.88
CA MET A 57 -15.25 16.16 0.21
C MET A 57 -14.66 16.12 -1.22
N MET A 58 -13.46 15.58 -1.38
CA MET A 58 -12.79 15.48 -2.68
C MET A 58 -13.54 14.57 -3.66
N SER A 59 -14.03 13.42 -3.16
CA SER A 59 -14.78 12.47 -3.97
C SER A 59 -16.16 12.98 -4.34
N PHE A 60 -16.85 13.62 -3.38
CA PHE A 60 -18.19 14.21 -3.59
C PHE A 60 -18.18 15.28 -4.67
N TYR A 61 -17.18 16.16 -4.67
CA TYR A 61 -17.03 17.19 -5.72
C TYR A 61 -16.92 16.56 -7.12
N ARG A 62 -16.16 15.48 -7.27
CA ARG A 62 -16.03 14.78 -8.56
C ARG A 62 -17.28 14.02 -8.95
N ILE A 63 -17.92 13.35 -7.98
CA ILE A 63 -19.18 12.64 -8.20
C ILE A 63 -20.28 13.61 -8.63
N PHE A 64 -20.42 14.74 -7.93
CA PHE A 64 -21.40 15.76 -8.29
C PHE A 64 -21.23 16.27 -9.73
N ARG A 65 -19.99 16.49 -10.16
CA ARG A 65 -19.67 16.87 -11.56
C ARG A 65 -19.99 15.77 -12.58
N LEU A 66 -20.04 14.50 -12.14
CA LEU A 66 -20.27 13.33 -13.00
C LEU A 66 -21.69 12.76 -12.86
N MET A 67 -22.57 13.38 -12.05
CA MET A 67 -23.91 12.85 -11.71
C MET A 67 -24.79 12.54 -12.92
N SER A 68 -24.58 13.21 -14.06
CA SER A 68 -25.27 12.90 -15.32
C SER A 68 -24.97 11.49 -15.86
N LYS A 69 -23.89 10.85 -15.41
CA LYS A 69 -23.46 9.51 -15.85
C LYS A 69 -23.81 8.39 -14.86
N PHE A 70 -24.43 8.72 -13.70
CA PHE A 70 -24.70 7.76 -12.60
C PHE A 70 -25.91 6.86 -12.79
N LYS A 71 -26.59 6.91 -13.95
CA LYS A 71 -27.87 6.20 -14.19
C LYS A 71 -27.83 4.67 -14.15
N SER A 72 -26.68 4.01 -13.99
CA SER A 72 -26.60 2.54 -14.00
C SER A 72 -25.65 1.92 -12.99
N ILE A 73 -25.79 2.26 -11.70
CA ILE A 73 -25.13 1.46 -10.65
C ILE A 73 -25.99 0.21 -10.45
N GLN A 74 -25.58 -0.92 -11.02
CA GLN A 74 -26.24 -2.22 -10.76
C GLN A 74 -26.11 -2.58 -9.27
N LYS A 75 -27.17 -3.19 -8.68
CA LYS A 75 -27.22 -3.57 -7.24
C LYS A 75 -26.00 -4.43 -6.81
N GLU A 76 -25.51 -5.30 -7.68
CA GLU A 76 -24.30 -6.11 -7.45
C GLU A 76 -23.04 -5.26 -7.23
N ASN A 77 -22.91 -4.14 -7.95
CA ASN A 77 -21.80 -3.22 -7.79
C ASN A 77 -21.81 -2.49 -6.44
N ILE A 78 -22.98 -2.28 -5.83
CA ILE A 78 -23.09 -1.61 -4.52
C ILE A 78 -22.50 -2.51 -3.42
N LYS A 79 -22.89 -3.81 -3.38
CA LYS A 79 -22.35 -4.77 -2.40
C LYS A 79 -20.82 -4.90 -2.52
N MET A 80 -20.33 -5.05 -3.75
CA MET A 80 -18.88 -5.13 -3.99
C MET A 80 -18.15 -3.85 -3.59
N ASN A 81 -18.70 -2.67 -3.94
CA ASN A 81 -18.14 -1.40 -3.51
C ASN A 81 -18.06 -1.28 -1.99
N PHE A 82 -19.12 -1.71 -1.28
CA PHE A 82 -19.14 -1.73 0.18
C PHE A 82 -18.05 -2.63 0.75
N MET A 83 -17.93 -3.87 0.25
CA MET A 83 -16.90 -4.82 0.70
C MET A 83 -15.48 -4.34 0.42
N VAL A 84 -15.23 -3.73 -0.74
CA VAL A 84 -13.95 -3.10 -1.07
C VAL A 84 -13.68 -1.90 -0.18
N GLY A 85 -14.70 -1.08 0.09
CA GLY A 85 -14.61 0.07 0.99
C GLY A 85 -14.25 -0.35 2.41
N LEU A 86 -15.00 -1.31 2.97
CA LEU A 86 -14.77 -1.83 4.33
C LEU A 86 -13.39 -2.47 4.48
N SER A 87 -13.01 -3.37 3.57
CA SER A 87 -11.69 -4.01 3.63
C SER A 87 -10.54 -3.02 3.40
N SER A 88 -10.73 -2.02 2.55
CA SER A 88 -9.77 -0.92 2.39
C SER A 88 -9.65 -0.05 3.63
N PHE A 89 -10.78 0.23 4.33
CA PHE A 89 -10.78 0.92 5.62
C PHE A 89 -9.99 0.13 6.66
N LEU A 90 -10.30 -1.16 6.85
CA LEU A 90 -9.59 -2.00 7.82
C LEU A 90 -8.09 -2.09 7.51
N SER A 91 -7.74 -2.23 6.23
CA SER A 91 -6.33 -2.17 5.81
C SER A 91 -5.67 -0.85 6.21
N TYR A 92 -6.34 0.26 6.00
CA TYR A 92 -5.83 1.59 6.30
C TYR A 92 -5.74 1.84 7.82
N PHE A 93 -6.75 1.43 8.58
CA PHE A 93 -6.76 1.50 10.04
C PHE A 93 -5.57 0.76 10.66
N PHE A 94 -5.38 -0.50 10.28
CA PHE A 94 -4.26 -1.29 10.78
C PHE A 94 -2.89 -0.77 10.29
N LEU A 95 -2.83 -0.18 9.09
CA LEU A 95 -1.60 0.49 8.62
C LEU A 95 -1.25 1.68 9.50
N MET A 96 -2.23 2.53 9.83
CA MET A 96 -2.04 3.69 10.71
C MET A 96 -1.59 3.26 12.11
N ALA A 97 -2.25 2.27 12.70
CA ALA A 97 -1.84 1.68 13.99
C ALA A 97 -0.42 1.09 13.93
N SER A 98 -0.03 0.49 12.81
CA SER A 98 1.33 -0.02 12.60
C SER A 98 2.36 1.12 12.50
N ILE A 99 2.05 2.21 11.78
CA ILE A 99 2.94 3.38 11.65
C ILE A 99 3.21 4.02 13.02
N ASP A 100 2.21 4.04 13.87
CA ASP A 100 2.34 4.53 15.24
C ASP A 100 3.28 3.65 16.08
N SER A 101 3.15 2.34 15.96
CA SER A 101 3.75 1.36 16.88
C SER A 101 5.08 0.76 16.40
N THR A 102 5.53 0.94 15.14
CA THR A 102 6.78 0.35 14.64
C THR A 102 7.54 1.27 13.69
N SER A 103 8.74 0.85 13.27
CA SER A 103 9.58 1.58 12.31
C SER A 103 9.00 1.54 10.89
N LEU A 104 9.28 2.57 10.09
CA LEU A 104 8.86 2.63 8.69
C LEU A 104 9.53 1.54 7.85
N THR A 105 10.78 1.21 8.16
CA THR A 105 11.53 0.11 7.52
C THR A 105 10.81 -1.20 7.69
N ASN A 106 10.33 -1.53 8.91
CA ASN A 106 9.56 -2.74 9.17
C ASN A 106 8.27 -2.76 8.37
N ILE A 107 7.53 -1.66 8.33
CA ILE A 107 6.28 -1.55 7.57
C ILE A 107 6.49 -1.81 6.08
N VAL A 108 7.50 -1.18 5.48
CA VAL A 108 7.77 -1.34 4.05
C VAL A 108 8.29 -2.73 3.74
N PHE A 109 9.13 -3.29 4.61
CA PHE A 109 9.59 -4.67 4.45
C PHE A 109 8.44 -5.67 4.54
N ILE A 110 7.59 -5.58 5.56
CA ILE A 110 6.46 -6.49 5.75
C ILE A 110 5.45 -6.32 4.59
N SER A 111 5.26 -5.10 4.08
CA SER A 111 4.36 -4.86 2.94
C SER A 111 4.73 -5.63 1.66
N ARG A 112 5.97 -6.15 1.56
CA ARG A 112 6.45 -7.00 0.49
C ARG A 112 5.84 -8.41 0.51
N LEU A 113 5.17 -8.79 1.61
CA LEU A 113 4.37 -10.02 1.65
C LEU A 113 3.23 -10.00 0.62
N TYR A 114 2.72 -8.82 0.28
CA TYR A 114 1.58 -8.68 -0.63
C TYR A 114 1.77 -9.35 -2.00
N PRO A 115 2.85 -9.13 -2.77
CA PRO A 115 3.10 -9.84 -4.02
C PRO A 115 3.11 -11.37 -3.89
N PHE A 116 3.61 -11.90 -2.78
CA PHE A 116 3.60 -13.34 -2.52
C PHE A 116 2.20 -13.88 -2.26
N LEU A 117 1.37 -13.14 -1.50
CA LEU A 117 -0.03 -13.50 -1.31
C LEU A 117 -0.80 -13.56 -2.63
N VAL A 118 -0.56 -12.60 -3.52
CA VAL A 118 -1.17 -12.60 -4.86
C VAL A 118 -0.67 -13.78 -5.68
N MET A 119 0.63 -14.07 -5.66
CA MET A 119 1.22 -15.24 -6.35
C MET A 119 0.59 -16.56 -5.87
N PHE A 120 0.48 -16.78 -4.55
CA PHE A 120 -0.15 -17.98 -4.00
C PHE A 120 -1.63 -18.08 -4.36
N TYR A 121 -2.36 -16.98 -4.30
CA TYR A 121 -3.76 -16.96 -4.70
C TYR A 121 -3.94 -17.34 -6.18
N HIS A 122 -3.10 -16.80 -7.08
CA HIS A 122 -3.15 -17.17 -8.50
C HIS A 122 -2.85 -18.65 -8.71
N THR A 123 -1.90 -19.20 -7.98
CA THR A 123 -1.58 -20.65 -8.06
C THR A 123 -2.73 -21.52 -7.58
N LEU A 124 -3.46 -21.08 -6.54
CA LEU A 124 -4.62 -21.82 -6.03
C LEU A 124 -5.85 -21.71 -6.95
N THR A 125 -6.02 -20.58 -7.63
CA THR A 125 -7.18 -20.34 -8.51
C THR A 125 -6.95 -20.77 -9.96
N LYS A 126 -5.71 -20.71 -10.41
CA LYS A 126 -5.28 -21.16 -11.73
C LYS A 126 -4.06 -22.04 -11.53
N PRO A 127 -4.05 -23.30 -12.05
CA PRO A 127 -2.94 -24.23 -11.86
C PRO A 127 -1.70 -23.80 -12.68
N GLU A 128 -1.18 -22.62 -12.39
CA GLU A 128 0.09 -22.16 -12.93
C GLU A 128 1.21 -22.63 -12.00
N ASN A 129 2.23 -23.27 -12.55
CA ASN A 129 3.37 -23.76 -11.78
C ASN A 129 4.18 -22.60 -11.23
N ILE A 130 4.33 -22.55 -9.90
CA ILE A 130 5.28 -21.65 -9.25
C ILE A 130 6.68 -22.00 -9.74
N SER A 131 7.41 -21.02 -10.24
CA SER A 131 8.79 -21.27 -10.65
C SER A 131 9.69 -21.44 -9.43
N ASN A 132 10.73 -22.30 -9.54
CA ASN A 132 11.72 -22.48 -8.48
C ASN A 132 12.34 -21.17 -8.00
N HIS A 133 12.52 -20.18 -8.89
CA HIS A 133 13.04 -18.86 -8.53
C HIS A 133 12.08 -18.07 -7.63
N GLN A 134 10.77 -18.16 -7.87
CA GLN A 134 9.76 -17.52 -7.01
C GLN A 134 9.71 -18.20 -5.64
N LEU A 135 9.84 -19.52 -5.60
CA LEU A 135 9.91 -20.26 -4.34
C LEU A 135 11.15 -19.89 -3.52
N ILE A 136 12.32 -19.82 -4.15
CA ILE A 136 13.55 -19.39 -3.48
C ILE A 136 13.41 -17.95 -2.97
N SER A 137 12.84 -17.05 -3.77
CA SER A 137 12.58 -15.67 -3.36
C SER A 137 11.69 -15.60 -2.13
N PHE A 138 10.64 -16.42 -2.09
CA PHE A 138 9.74 -16.52 -0.93
C PHE A 138 10.44 -17.06 0.32
N ILE A 139 11.27 -18.12 0.18
CA ILE A 139 12.04 -18.66 1.30
C ILE A 139 12.99 -17.59 1.88
N ILE A 140 13.69 -16.85 1.03
CA ILE A 140 14.55 -15.76 1.47
C ILE A 140 13.73 -14.69 2.20
N TYR A 141 12.53 -14.36 1.70
CA TYR A 141 11.63 -13.41 2.36
C TYR A 141 11.21 -13.90 3.75
N VAL A 142 10.76 -15.17 3.87
CA VAL A 142 10.33 -15.76 5.17
C VAL A 142 11.47 -15.75 6.16
N PHE A 143 12.68 -16.11 5.74
CA PHE A 143 13.86 -16.06 6.60
C PHE A 143 14.15 -14.65 7.09
N SER A 144 14.14 -13.67 6.19
CA SER A 144 14.35 -12.25 6.51
C SER A 144 13.25 -11.70 7.43
N PHE A 145 12.00 -12.13 7.20
CA PHE A 145 10.87 -11.77 8.05
C PHE A 145 11.06 -12.30 9.49
N SER A 146 11.55 -13.53 9.62
CA SER A 146 11.82 -14.12 10.95
C SER A 146 12.88 -13.32 11.73
N ILE A 147 13.92 -12.81 11.05
CA ILE A 147 14.96 -11.98 11.68
C ILE A 147 14.38 -10.67 12.24
N ILE A 148 13.35 -10.11 11.61
CA ILE A 148 12.68 -8.89 12.08
C ILE A 148 11.64 -9.21 13.14
N PHE A 149 10.84 -10.24 12.91
CA PHE A 149 9.67 -10.56 13.71
C PHE A 149 10.06 -11.01 15.12
N PHE A 150 11.03 -11.91 15.28
CA PHE A 150 11.39 -12.42 16.59
C PHE A 150 11.93 -11.31 17.53
N PRO A 151 12.89 -10.46 17.15
CA PRO A 151 13.30 -9.36 17.99
C PRO A 151 12.18 -8.34 18.28
N ALA A 152 11.27 -8.12 17.33
CA ALA A 152 10.15 -7.21 17.52
C ALA A 152 9.13 -7.72 18.54
N LEU A 153 8.93 -9.05 18.65
CA LEU A 153 8.06 -9.65 19.67
C LEU A 153 8.56 -9.43 21.09
N TYR A 154 9.88 -9.37 21.29
CA TYR A 154 10.50 -9.12 22.61
C TYR A 154 10.60 -7.65 22.98
N ARG A 155 10.27 -6.75 22.05
CA ARG A 155 10.19 -5.31 22.24
C ARG A 155 8.74 -4.85 22.15
N ASP A 156 8.42 -3.68 22.68
CA ASP A 156 7.07 -3.08 22.62
C ASP A 156 6.55 -2.86 21.18
N THR A 157 7.42 -3.04 20.16
CA THR A 157 7.09 -2.92 18.74
C THR A 157 6.39 -4.13 18.13
N GLY A 158 6.20 -5.22 18.88
CA GLY A 158 5.61 -6.47 18.37
C GLY A 158 4.18 -6.31 17.84
N PHE A 159 3.35 -5.51 18.52
CA PHE A 159 1.99 -5.20 18.07
C PHE A 159 1.98 -4.45 16.74
N GLY A 160 2.92 -3.56 16.50
CA GLY A 160 3.04 -2.82 15.24
C GLY A 160 3.27 -3.76 14.04
N VAL A 161 4.05 -4.82 14.22
CA VAL A 161 4.27 -5.86 13.19
C VAL A 161 2.99 -6.64 12.91
N VAL A 162 2.25 -7.02 13.96
CA VAL A 162 0.96 -7.71 13.81
C VAL A 162 -0.06 -6.83 13.09
N TYR A 163 -0.17 -5.55 13.45
CA TYR A 163 -1.04 -4.61 12.74
C TYR A 163 -0.66 -4.46 11.27
N CYS A 164 0.64 -4.43 10.95
CA CYS A 164 1.09 -4.40 9.57
C CYS A 164 0.66 -5.64 8.78
N LEU A 165 0.77 -6.83 9.36
CA LEU A 165 0.30 -8.08 8.74
C LEU A 165 -1.20 -8.05 8.49
N LEU A 166 -2.00 -7.63 9.48
CA LEU A 166 -3.45 -7.47 9.33
C LEU A 166 -3.78 -6.47 8.22
N SER A 167 -3.07 -5.34 8.17
CA SER A 167 -3.22 -4.36 7.09
C SER A 167 -3.03 -4.99 5.71
N ILE A 168 -2.01 -5.82 5.54
CA ILE A 168 -1.71 -6.47 4.25
C ILE A 168 -2.78 -7.50 3.89
N LEU A 169 -3.27 -8.28 4.85
CA LEU A 169 -4.35 -9.24 4.61
C LEU A 169 -5.63 -8.54 4.15
N PHE A 170 -6.04 -7.44 4.82
CA PHE A 170 -7.19 -6.66 4.40
C PHE A 170 -6.97 -5.94 3.07
N LYS A 171 -5.74 -5.47 2.80
CA LYS A 171 -5.37 -4.91 1.49
C LYS A 171 -5.50 -5.96 0.39
N PHE A 172 -5.00 -7.16 0.63
CA PHE A 172 -5.13 -8.29 -0.31
C PHE A 172 -6.59 -8.60 -0.60
N THR A 173 -7.43 -8.73 0.44
CA THR A 173 -8.87 -8.98 0.31
C THR A 173 -9.56 -7.87 -0.50
N SER A 174 -9.27 -6.60 -0.19
CA SER A 174 -9.78 -5.44 -0.93
C SER A 174 -9.44 -5.51 -2.42
N LEU A 175 -8.20 -5.87 -2.75
CA LEU A 175 -7.74 -5.92 -4.13
C LEU A 175 -8.32 -7.12 -4.89
N GLN A 176 -8.60 -8.25 -4.23
CA GLN A 176 -9.31 -9.38 -4.83
C GLN A 176 -10.75 -8.99 -5.20
N TYR A 177 -11.48 -8.32 -4.32
CA TYR A 177 -12.80 -7.80 -4.65
C TYR A 177 -12.73 -6.77 -5.80
N LEU A 178 -11.72 -5.90 -5.80
CA LEU A 178 -11.53 -4.88 -6.83
C LEU A 178 -11.21 -5.50 -8.21
N SER A 179 -10.42 -6.56 -8.27
CA SER A 179 -10.10 -7.26 -9.52
C SER A 179 -11.30 -7.97 -10.13
N ASN A 180 -12.21 -8.47 -9.29
CA ASN A 180 -13.43 -9.16 -9.71
C ASN A 180 -14.55 -8.18 -10.11
N ALA A 181 -14.50 -6.93 -9.67
CA ALA A 181 -15.51 -5.92 -9.93
C ALA A 181 -15.26 -5.19 -11.27
N LYS A 182 -15.88 -5.68 -12.35
CA LYS A 182 -15.84 -4.99 -13.64
C LYS A 182 -16.57 -3.63 -13.56
N GLY A 183 -15.87 -2.55 -13.95
CA GLY A 183 -16.51 -1.22 -14.08
C GLY A 183 -16.63 -0.41 -12.78
N LEU A 184 -15.92 -0.77 -11.72
CA LEU A 184 -15.95 -0.05 -10.45
C LEU A 184 -15.48 1.40 -10.60
N ASN A 185 -16.32 2.34 -10.16
CA ASN A 185 -15.99 3.75 -10.19
C ASN A 185 -15.05 4.08 -9.01
N VAL A 186 -13.85 4.60 -9.32
CA VAL A 186 -12.83 4.94 -8.33
C VAL A 186 -13.30 6.02 -7.36
N ASP A 187 -14.08 7.00 -7.83
CA ASP A 187 -14.58 8.09 -6.98
C ASP A 187 -15.61 7.56 -5.96
N LEU A 188 -16.46 6.61 -6.36
CA LEU A 188 -17.40 5.94 -5.44
C LEU A 188 -16.65 5.08 -4.40
N LEU A 189 -15.59 4.39 -4.81
CA LEU A 189 -14.73 3.65 -3.89
C LEU A 189 -14.07 4.58 -2.87
N MET A 190 -13.57 5.75 -3.31
CA MET A 190 -12.98 6.75 -2.43
C MET A 190 -14.01 7.33 -1.45
N LEU A 191 -15.23 7.58 -1.93
CA LEU A 191 -16.32 8.02 -1.07
C LEU A 191 -16.60 7.00 0.05
N ASN A 192 -16.67 5.71 -0.29
CA ASN A 192 -16.89 4.65 0.68
C ASN A 192 -15.75 4.54 1.69
N ILE A 193 -14.48 4.55 1.23
CA ILE A 193 -13.32 4.53 2.12
C ILE A 193 -13.33 5.75 3.05
N GLY A 194 -13.58 6.94 2.50
CA GLY A 194 -13.69 8.17 3.27
C GLY A 194 -14.83 8.11 4.30
N PHE A 195 -15.99 7.58 3.90
CA PHE A 195 -17.13 7.39 4.80
C PHE A 195 -16.78 6.47 5.98
N PHE A 196 -16.20 5.30 5.72
CA PHE A 196 -15.79 4.40 6.80
C PHE A 196 -14.75 5.02 7.73
N ASN A 197 -13.75 5.70 7.16
CA ASN A 197 -12.71 6.39 7.95
C ASN A 197 -13.31 7.50 8.82
N ALA A 198 -14.20 8.33 8.25
CA ALA A 198 -14.84 9.42 8.99
C ALA A 198 -15.83 8.90 10.02
N PHE A 199 -16.63 7.89 9.69
CA PHE A 199 -17.66 7.35 10.58
C PHE A 199 -17.03 6.64 11.79
N PHE A 200 -16.18 5.64 11.56
CA PHE A 200 -15.59 4.91 12.67
C PHE A 200 -14.52 5.74 13.41
N GLY A 201 -13.71 6.53 12.69
CA GLY A 201 -12.77 7.46 13.31
C GLY A 201 -13.51 8.49 14.17
N GLY A 202 -14.63 9.06 13.67
CA GLY A 202 -15.45 10.02 14.39
C GLY A 202 -16.07 9.44 15.66
N ILE A 203 -16.61 8.21 15.61
CA ILE A 203 -17.16 7.54 16.80
C ILE A 203 -16.08 7.42 17.88
N ILE A 204 -14.86 6.96 17.50
CA ILE A 204 -13.79 6.75 18.47
C ILE A 204 -13.29 8.11 19.01
N VAL A 205 -13.09 9.12 18.16
CA VAL A 205 -12.68 10.47 18.60
C VAL A 205 -13.68 11.05 19.61
N ILE A 206 -14.99 10.90 19.36
CA ILE A 206 -16.02 11.36 20.29
C ILE A 206 -15.99 10.58 21.62
N THR A 207 -15.74 9.26 21.56
CA THR A 207 -15.72 8.41 22.77
C THR A 207 -14.44 8.57 23.59
N THR A 208 -13.32 8.91 22.97
CA THR A 208 -12.03 9.10 23.64
C THR A 208 -11.79 10.55 24.09
N PHE A 209 -12.69 11.48 23.70
CA PHE A 209 -12.52 12.92 23.95
C PHE A 209 -11.16 13.45 23.51
N ASP A 210 -10.63 12.94 22.39
CA ASP A 210 -9.36 13.42 21.83
C ASP A 210 -9.47 14.93 21.55
N GLU A 211 -8.55 15.71 22.15
CA GLU A 211 -8.52 17.16 21.98
C GLU A 211 -8.06 17.53 20.57
N VAL A 212 -9.02 17.88 19.72
CA VAL A 212 -8.76 18.38 18.36
C VAL A 212 -8.39 19.87 18.35
N ASP A 213 -8.63 20.56 19.45
CA ASP A 213 -8.61 22.03 19.54
C ASP A 213 -7.20 22.67 19.42
N HIS A 214 -6.14 21.91 19.58
CA HIS A 214 -4.75 22.43 19.59
C HIS A 214 -3.89 22.00 18.42
N ILE A 215 -4.51 21.64 17.28
CA ILE A 215 -3.78 21.26 16.07
C ILE A 215 -3.16 22.50 15.42
N GLY A 216 -1.84 22.62 15.50
CA GLY A 216 -1.11 23.71 14.84
C GLY A 216 -1.32 23.76 13.32
N LYS A 217 -1.27 24.95 12.72
CA LYS A 217 -1.48 25.15 11.27
C LYS A 217 -0.62 24.25 10.38
N PHE A 218 0.62 24.00 10.80
CA PHE A 218 1.55 23.14 10.07
C PHE A 218 1.08 21.67 10.05
N ILE A 219 0.58 21.17 11.17
CA ILE A 219 0.03 19.81 11.27
C ILE A 219 -1.24 19.66 10.41
N TRP A 220 -2.11 20.68 10.40
CA TRP A 220 -3.25 20.71 9.47
C TRP A 220 -2.81 20.58 8.00
N LEU A 221 -1.77 21.30 7.60
CA LEU A 221 -1.22 21.20 6.24
C LEU A 221 -0.73 19.78 5.96
N LEU A 222 -0.03 19.16 6.90
CA LEU A 222 0.44 17.77 6.74
C LEU A 222 -0.71 16.77 6.62
N ILE A 223 -1.78 16.92 7.41
CA ILE A 223 -2.99 16.08 7.31
C ILE A 223 -3.66 16.23 5.94
N MET A 224 -3.78 17.47 5.43
CA MET A 224 -4.31 17.72 4.10
C MET A 224 -3.44 17.06 3.01
N LEU A 225 -2.12 17.19 3.08
CA LEU A 225 -1.19 16.52 2.17
C LEU A 225 -1.30 15.01 2.26
N ASN A 226 -1.48 14.47 3.47
CA ASN A 226 -1.69 13.04 3.70
C ASN A 226 -2.96 12.52 3.00
N ALA A 227 -4.07 13.25 3.11
CA ALA A 227 -5.32 12.92 2.43
C ALA A 227 -5.17 12.97 0.91
N LEU A 228 -4.47 13.98 0.38
CA LEU A 228 -4.13 14.09 -1.05
C LEU A 228 -3.28 12.91 -1.52
N CYS A 229 -2.23 12.56 -0.78
CA CYS A 229 -1.39 11.39 -1.10
C CYS A 229 -2.22 10.10 -1.12
N THR A 230 -3.10 9.88 -0.15
CA THR A 230 -4.00 8.73 -0.10
C THR A 230 -4.92 8.69 -1.33
N TYR A 231 -5.48 9.82 -1.72
CA TYR A 231 -6.35 9.95 -2.88
C TYR A 231 -5.62 9.58 -4.18
N PHE A 232 -4.46 10.18 -4.44
CA PHE A 232 -3.67 9.88 -5.64
C PHE A 232 -3.13 8.44 -5.63
N MET A 233 -2.65 7.95 -4.49
CA MET A 233 -2.20 6.56 -4.33
C MET A 233 -3.27 5.57 -4.81
N LYS A 234 -4.53 5.75 -4.40
CA LYS A 234 -5.62 4.86 -4.81
C LYS A 234 -5.96 4.98 -6.29
N ILE A 235 -5.94 6.18 -6.86
CA ILE A 235 -6.14 6.38 -8.32
C ILE A 235 -5.08 5.62 -9.11
N PHE A 236 -3.81 5.76 -8.74
CA PHE A 236 -2.72 5.12 -9.47
C PHE A 236 -2.69 3.61 -9.21
N LEU A 237 -3.03 3.13 -8.01
CA LEU A 237 -3.19 1.70 -7.73
C LEU A 237 -4.22 1.06 -8.67
N ASN A 238 -5.38 1.69 -8.85
CA ASN A 238 -6.40 1.17 -9.77
C ASN A 238 -5.91 1.14 -11.23
N LYS A 239 -5.09 2.11 -11.65
CA LYS A 239 -4.46 2.09 -12.98
C LYS A 239 -3.41 0.99 -13.11
N VAL A 240 -2.65 0.71 -12.06
CA VAL A 240 -1.66 -0.39 -12.01
C VAL A 240 -2.37 -1.72 -12.12
N LEU A 241 -3.45 -1.95 -11.38
CA LEU A 241 -4.19 -3.23 -11.35
C LEU A 241 -4.88 -3.58 -12.69
N LYS A 242 -5.06 -2.62 -13.59
CA LYS A 242 -5.59 -2.86 -14.94
C LYS A 242 -4.55 -3.35 -15.95
N GLY A 243 -3.29 -3.49 -15.54
CA GLY A 243 -2.18 -3.96 -16.39
C GLY A 243 -1.80 -5.41 -16.14
N ASP A 244 -1.02 -5.99 -17.05
CA ASP A 244 -0.41 -7.30 -16.91
C ASP A 244 0.90 -7.17 -16.10
N ASP A 245 1.39 -8.26 -15.46
CA ASP A 245 2.65 -8.34 -14.69
C ASP A 245 2.76 -7.36 -13.49
N ASN A 246 1.64 -7.07 -12.85
CA ASN A 246 1.57 -6.07 -11.78
C ASN A 246 2.35 -6.46 -10.53
N GLU A 247 2.43 -7.75 -10.22
CA GLU A 247 3.11 -8.30 -9.04
C GLU A 247 4.61 -8.01 -9.08
N GLN A 248 5.23 -8.26 -10.24
CA GLN A 248 6.67 -8.03 -10.44
C GLN A 248 7.01 -6.53 -10.34
N LYS A 249 6.14 -5.67 -10.88
CA LYS A 249 6.30 -4.22 -10.80
C LYS A 249 6.19 -3.72 -9.37
N LEU A 250 5.20 -4.21 -8.61
CA LEU A 250 5.02 -3.85 -7.20
C LEU A 250 6.18 -4.34 -6.33
N MET A 251 6.70 -5.55 -6.60
CA MET A 251 7.86 -6.10 -5.91
C MET A 251 9.11 -5.24 -6.13
N PHE A 252 9.41 -4.90 -7.38
CA PHE A 252 10.52 -4.02 -7.73
C PHE A 252 10.45 -2.67 -7.00
N LEU A 253 9.28 -2.06 -7.02
CA LEU A 253 9.08 -0.74 -6.42
C LEU A 253 9.16 -0.77 -4.89
N SER A 254 8.74 -1.87 -4.25
CA SER A 254 8.86 -2.02 -2.80
C SER A 254 10.32 -2.13 -2.33
N VAL A 255 11.21 -2.73 -3.14
CA VAL A 255 12.67 -2.74 -2.85
C VAL A 255 13.26 -1.34 -2.96
N ILE A 256 12.88 -0.59 -4.02
CA ILE A 256 13.31 0.81 -4.15
C ILE A 256 12.80 1.66 -2.98
N ALA A 257 11.54 1.46 -2.57
CA ALA A 257 10.97 2.17 -1.43
C ALA A 257 11.77 1.94 -0.14
N LEU A 258 12.26 0.72 0.10
CA LEU A 258 13.14 0.43 1.25
C LEU A 258 14.41 1.29 1.24
N LEU A 259 15.06 1.43 0.09
CA LEU A 259 16.28 2.24 -0.04
C LEU A 259 16.07 3.71 0.34
N PHE A 260 14.88 4.24 0.08
CA PHE A 260 14.54 5.62 0.43
C PHE A 260 14.07 5.77 1.87
N ILE A 261 13.33 4.78 2.40
CA ILE A 261 12.77 4.84 3.76
C ILE A 261 13.84 4.68 4.83
N MET A 262 14.83 3.81 4.63
CA MET A 262 15.86 3.55 5.63
C MET A 262 16.59 4.81 6.11
N PRO A 263 17.05 5.72 5.23
CA PRO A 263 17.65 6.98 5.67
C PRO A 263 16.70 7.85 6.51
N PHE A 264 15.39 7.87 6.17
CA PHE A 264 14.41 8.61 6.95
C PHE A 264 14.20 8.02 8.34
N ASP A 265 14.10 6.70 8.46
CA ASP A 265 13.99 6.03 9.76
C ASP A 265 15.20 6.33 10.65
N PHE A 266 16.40 6.33 10.05
CA PHE A 266 17.63 6.56 10.79
C PHE A 266 17.83 8.02 11.18
N TYR A 267 17.75 8.96 10.20
CA TYR A 267 18.10 10.36 10.44
C TYR A 267 16.97 11.20 11.01
N VAL A 268 15.73 10.86 10.74
CA VAL A 268 14.57 11.67 11.14
C VAL A 268 13.87 11.10 12.37
N PHE A 269 13.79 9.76 12.47
CA PHE A 269 13.06 9.08 13.54
C PHE A 269 13.97 8.34 14.53
N GLU A 270 15.29 8.50 14.42
CA GLU A 270 16.31 7.97 15.35
C GLU A 270 16.19 6.46 15.65
N GLN A 271 15.72 5.68 14.67
CA GLN A 271 15.53 4.24 14.83
C GLN A 271 16.86 3.48 14.68
N ASN A 272 17.05 2.42 15.48
CA ASN A 272 18.28 1.62 15.48
C ASN A 272 18.56 0.92 14.14
N PHE A 273 19.77 1.11 13.60
CA PHE A 273 20.18 0.76 12.25
C PHE A 273 20.65 -0.69 12.03
N TYR A 274 21.05 -1.41 13.07
CA TYR A 274 21.76 -2.70 12.91
C TYR A 274 20.99 -3.79 12.15
N TYR A 275 19.70 -3.94 12.40
CA TYR A 275 18.88 -4.94 11.71
C TYR A 275 18.50 -4.53 10.29
N ASN A 276 18.50 -3.25 10.00
CA ASN A 276 18.07 -2.70 8.71
C ASN A 276 19.01 -3.07 7.57
N TYR A 277 20.33 -3.19 7.80
CA TYR A 277 21.27 -3.63 6.78
C TYR A 277 21.05 -5.08 6.34
N LEU A 278 20.80 -5.98 7.29
CA LEU A 278 20.50 -7.38 6.95
C LEU A 278 19.24 -7.48 6.09
N VAL A 279 18.20 -6.74 6.47
CA VAL A 279 16.95 -6.65 5.71
C VAL A 279 17.20 -6.15 4.29
N LEU A 280 18.06 -5.16 4.12
CA LEU A 280 18.42 -4.61 2.82
C LEU A 280 19.15 -5.66 1.95
N ILE A 281 20.15 -6.34 2.51
CA ILE A 281 20.92 -7.38 1.80
C ILE A 281 20.00 -8.50 1.33
N PHE A 282 19.14 -9.01 2.21
CA PHE A 282 18.19 -10.05 1.85
C PHE A 282 17.15 -9.56 0.83
N SER A 283 16.72 -8.30 0.93
CA SER A 283 15.82 -7.68 -0.04
C SER A 283 16.41 -7.59 -1.44
N PHE A 284 17.69 -7.31 -1.57
CA PHE A 284 18.39 -7.35 -2.85
C PHE A 284 18.55 -8.78 -3.39
N ALA A 285 18.88 -9.74 -2.52
CA ALA A 285 18.97 -11.14 -2.92
C ALA A 285 17.62 -11.66 -3.44
N GLU A 286 16.54 -11.40 -2.71
CA GLU A 286 15.17 -11.73 -3.09
C GLU A 286 14.79 -11.12 -4.44
N PHE A 287 15.06 -9.82 -4.63
CA PHE A 287 14.83 -9.12 -5.89
C PHE A 287 15.62 -9.74 -7.04
N PHE A 288 16.88 -10.09 -6.82
CA PHE A 288 17.73 -10.69 -7.84
C PHE A 288 17.16 -12.02 -8.35
N PHE A 289 16.68 -12.88 -7.47
CA PHE A 289 16.03 -14.14 -7.83
C PHE A 289 14.71 -13.91 -8.55
N PHE A 290 13.92 -12.96 -8.11
CA PHE A 290 12.64 -12.61 -8.75
C PHE A 290 12.86 -12.06 -10.18
N TYR A 291 13.86 -11.20 -10.36
CA TYR A 291 14.20 -10.58 -11.65
C TYR A 291 14.78 -11.56 -12.68
N LYS A 292 15.49 -12.60 -12.23
CA LYS A 292 16.14 -13.58 -13.13
C LYS A 292 15.13 -14.31 -14.02
N LYS A 293 13.89 -14.48 -13.57
CA LYS A 293 12.77 -15.06 -14.37
C LYS A 293 12.37 -14.15 -15.54
N VAL A 294 12.32 -12.85 -15.32
CA VAL A 294 11.90 -11.86 -16.34
C VAL A 294 12.80 -11.92 -17.57
N LYS A 295 14.10 -12.06 -17.35
CA LYS A 295 15.09 -12.09 -18.44
C LYS A 295 14.99 -13.37 -19.28
N LYS A 296 14.56 -14.50 -18.69
CA LYS A 296 14.39 -15.78 -19.38
C LYS A 296 13.14 -15.81 -20.25
N VAL A 297 12.03 -15.21 -19.80
CA VAL A 297 10.79 -15.10 -20.57
C VAL A 297 10.97 -14.18 -21.78
N ILE A 298 11.70 -13.09 -21.64
CA ILE A 298 11.99 -12.18 -22.76
C ILE A 298 12.86 -12.86 -23.81
N LYS A 299 13.80 -13.73 -23.43
CA LYS A 299 14.65 -14.46 -24.37
C LYS A 299 13.91 -15.56 -25.14
N THR A 300 12.94 -16.23 -24.53
CA THR A 300 12.12 -17.26 -25.19
C THR A 300 11.16 -16.66 -26.22
N ASN A 301 10.56 -15.50 -25.94
CA ASN A 301 9.67 -14.83 -26.88
C ASN A 301 10.38 -14.16 -28.07
N THR A 302 11.67 -13.87 -27.98
CA THR A 302 12.46 -13.33 -29.12
C THR A 302 12.99 -14.42 -30.07
N ASN A 303 12.92 -15.69 -29.67
CA ASN A 303 13.32 -16.82 -30.54
C ASN A 303 12.16 -17.41 -31.36
N TYR A 304 10.93 -16.86 -31.22
CA TYR A 304 9.74 -17.26 -31.99
C TYR A 304 9.26 -16.18 -32.98
N GLN A 305 10.09 -15.16 -33.24
CA GLN A 305 9.90 -14.20 -34.35
C GLN A 305 11.07 -14.31 -35.33
#